data_4432414d35a37be58635d55ebff5f3e9
#
_entry.id   4432414d35a37be58635d55ebff5f3e9
#
_cell.length_a   1.000
_cell.length_b   1.000
_cell.length_c   1.000
_cell.angle_alpha   90.00
_cell.angle_beta   90.00
_cell.angle_gamma   90.00
#
_symmetry.space_group_name_H-M   'P 1'
#
loop_
_entity.id
_entity.type
_entity.pdbx_description
1 polymer ?
#
loop_
_entity_poly.entity_id
_entity_poly.type
_entity_poly.pdbx_seq_one_letter_code
_entity_poly.pdbx_strand_id
1 'polypeptide(L)'
;IDAGDTYAYDEAGKATQHEREQKAAERIYGLLPKEQGEPLLELWEEFEAQQTPEARFARTMDNIQPMLLNDASDGLSWREHSVKLSQILGRNKRTALGSEKIWDYAFNNILKKHVESGNIIDDEGVFSAEAGACAKANESNGR
;
A
#
# COMPACT_ATOMS: atom_id res chain seq x y z
N ILE A 1 18.09 7.41 2.19
CA ILE A 1 19.02 8.52 2.46
C ILE A 1 19.25 9.33 1.19
N ASP A 2 19.72 8.74 0.12
CA ASP A 2 20.12 9.45 -1.11
C ASP A 2 18.95 9.92 -1.97
N ALA A 3 17.88 9.12 -2.07
CA ALA A 3 16.69 9.49 -2.84
C ALA A 3 15.78 10.48 -2.11
N GLY A 4 15.96 10.63 -0.80
CA GLY A 4 14.99 11.29 0.08
C GLY A 4 13.74 10.44 0.28
N ASP A 5 12.93 10.84 1.25
CA ASP A 5 11.63 10.23 1.48
C ASP A 5 10.55 10.94 0.66
N THR A 6 9.62 10.18 0.08
CA THR A 6 8.48 10.73 -0.65
C THR A 6 7.21 10.26 0.03
N TYR A 7 6.44 11.21 0.58
CA TYR A 7 5.17 10.87 1.19
C TYR A 7 4.23 10.19 0.17
N ALA A 8 3.60 9.10 0.60
CA ALA A 8 2.87 8.20 -0.29
C ALA A 8 1.76 8.87 -1.11
N TYR A 9 1.26 10.02 -0.65
CA TYR A 9 0.17 10.77 -1.30
C TYR A 9 0.64 12.12 -1.87
N ASP A 10 1.96 12.36 -1.95
CA ASP A 10 2.55 13.54 -2.61
C ASP A 10 2.76 13.25 -4.11
N GLU A 11 1.81 13.69 -4.93
CA GLU A 11 1.86 13.49 -6.37
C GLU A 11 3.00 14.25 -7.06
N ALA A 12 3.40 15.43 -6.52
CA ALA A 12 4.50 16.21 -7.09
C ALA A 12 5.85 15.52 -6.81
N GLY A 13 6.03 14.98 -5.61
CA GLY A 13 7.22 14.22 -5.24
C GLY A 13 7.40 12.93 -6.06
N LYS A 14 6.30 12.26 -6.41
CA LYS A 14 6.32 11.03 -7.21
C LYS A 14 6.85 11.24 -8.64
N ALA A 15 6.67 12.40 -9.23
CA ALA A 15 7.09 12.66 -10.61
C ALA A 15 8.60 12.45 -10.84
N THR A 16 9.43 12.68 -9.83
CA THR A 16 10.89 12.50 -9.89
C THR A 16 11.39 11.34 -9.02
N GLN A 17 10.49 10.63 -8.34
CA GLN A 17 10.84 9.60 -7.36
C GLN A 17 11.69 8.50 -7.99
N HIS A 18 11.21 7.91 -9.09
CA HIS A 18 11.92 6.80 -9.75
C HIS A 18 13.33 7.18 -10.20
N GLU A 19 13.53 8.37 -10.80
CA GLU A 19 14.86 8.83 -11.20
C GLU A 19 15.80 9.04 -10.01
N ARG A 20 15.29 9.56 -8.88
CA ARG A 20 16.08 9.74 -7.66
C ARG A 20 16.45 8.41 -7.03
N GLU A 21 15.51 7.46 -6.98
CA GLU A 21 15.73 6.12 -6.44
C GLU A 21 16.71 5.31 -7.30
N GLN A 22 16.62 5.40 -8.62
CA GLN A 22 17.57 4.75 -9.53
C GLN A 22 18.99 5.28 -9.32
N LYS A 23 19.19 6.60 -9.30
CA LYS A 23 20.51 7.19 -9.03
C LYS A 23 21.06 6.79 -7.66
N ALA A 24 20.19 6.71 -6.65
CA ALA A 24 20.57 6.26 -5.32
C ALA A 24 20.99 4.79 -5.31
N ALA A 25 20.25 3.91 -6.00
CA ALA A 25 20.57 2.50 -6.12
C ALA A 25 21.93 2.29 -6.83
N GLU A 26 22.12 2.92 -7.99
CA GLU A 26 23.40 2.87 -8.73
C GLU A 26 24.58 3.32 -7.86
N ARG A 27 24.41 4.42 -7.10
CA ARG A 27 25.48 4.91 -6.21
C ARG A 27 25.73 3.97 -5.04
N ILE A 28 24.67 3.49 -4.36
CA ILE A 28 24.80 2.66 -3.16
C ILE A 28 25.41 1.30 -3.50
N TYR A 29 24.90 0.63 -4.50
CA TYR A 29 25.41 -0.68 -4.92
C TYR A 29 26.77 -0.57 -5.58
N GLY A 30 27.09 0.56 -6.25
CA GLY A 30 28.42 0.87 -6.77
C GLY A 30 29.53 1.08 -5.70
N LEU A 31 29.18 1.15 -4.42
CA LEU A 31 30.15 1.15 -3.31
C LEU A 31 30.69 -0.25 -2.98
N LEU A 32 29.99 -1.28 -3.46
CA LEU A 32 30.38 -2.67 -3.24
C LEU A 32 31.34 -3.17 -4.33
N PRO A 33 32.12 -4.23 -4.07
CA PRO A 33 32.80 -4.95 -5.13
C PRO A 33 31.80 -5.33 -6.23
N LYS A 34 32.25 -5.32 -7.49
CA LYS A 34 31.39 -5.51 -8.66
C LYS A 34 30.55 -6.79 -8.59
N GLU A 35 31.16 -7.88 -8.16
CA GLU A 35 30.52 -9.19 -8.01
C GLU A 35 29.42 -9.24 -6.94
N GLN A 36 29.33 -8.23 -6.06
CA GLN A 36 28.29 -8.09 -5.05
C GLN A 36 27.29 -7.00 -5.44
N GLY A 37 27.76 -5.88 -5.97
CA GLY A 37 26.92 -4.72 -6.30
C GLY A 37 26.02 -4.97 -7.50
N GLU A 38 26.51 -5.59 -8.56
CA GLU A 38 25.72 -5.88 -9.76
C GLU A 38 24.49 -6.77 -9.48
N PRO A 39 24.62 -7.93 -8.80
CA PRO A 39 23.44 -8.74 -8.48
C PRO A 39 22.40 -8.02 -7.58
N LEU A 40 22.83 -7.13 -6.68
CA LEU A 40 21.92 -6.35 -5.85
C LEU A 40 21.20 -5.27 -6.65
N LEU A 41 21.86 -4.64 -7.61
CA LEU A 41 21.23 -3.70 -8.52
C LEU A 41 20.19 -4.40 -9.41
N GLU A 42 20.52 -5.57 -9.96
CA GLU A 42 19.58 -6.39 -10.74
C GLU A 42 18.33 -6.78 -9.93
N LEU A 43 18.49 -7.18 -8.67
CA LEU A 43 17.36 -7.47 -7.77
C LEU A 43 16.51 -6.23 -7.48
N TRP A 44 17.12 -5.06 -7.33
CA TRP A 44 16.39 -3.81 -7.16
C TRP A 44 15.59 -3.46 -8.42
N GLU A 45 16.18 -3.60 -9.61
CA GLU A 45 15.48 -3.39 -10.88
C GLU A 45 14.31 -4.36 -11.07
N GLU A 46 14.49 -5.64 -10.70
CA GLU A 46 13.42 -6.65 -10.70
C GLU A 46 12.27 -6.24 -9.77
N PHE A 47 12.60 -5.81 -8.54
CA PHE A 47 11.61 -5.33 -7.58
C PHE A 47 10.81 -4.13 -8.11
N GLU A 48 11.47 -3.15 -8.73
CA GLU A 48 10.80 -1.98 -9.31
C GLU A 48 9.93 -2.35 -10.53
N ALA A 49 10.38 -3.27 -11.38
CA ALA A 49 9.64 -3.73 -12.54
C ALA A 49 8.35 -4.50 -12.19
N GLN A 50 8.29 -5.20 -11.05
CA GLN A 50 7.14 -5.98 -10.57
C GLN A 50 6.60 -6.99 -11.61
N GLN A 51 7.48 -7.59 -12.39
CA GLN A 51 7.06 -8.53 -13.44
C GLN A 51 7.09 -9.98 -12.98
N THR A 52 8.03 -10.34 -12.08
CA THR A 52 8.14 -11.68 -11.51
C THR A 52 7.19 -11.89 -10.34
N PRO A 53 6.79 -13.14 -10.01
CA PRO A 53 6.01 -13.45 -8.81
C PRO A 53 6.70 -12.99 -7.53
N GLU A 54 8.02 -13.14 -7.44
CA GLU A 54 8.86 -12.75 -6.32
C GLU A 54 8.81 -11.23 -6.09
N ALA A 55 9.00 -10.45 -7.15
CA ALA A 55 8.94 -8.99 -7.08
C ALA A 55 7.53 -8.49 -6.69
N ARG A 56 6.47 -9.13 -7.20
CA ARG A 56 5.09 -8.81 -6.80
C ARG A 56 4.82 -9.13 -5.34
N PHE A 57 5.31 -10.28 -4.86
CA PHE A 57 5.17 -10.64 -3.45
C PHE A 57 5.96 -9.69 -2.54
N ALA A 58 7.20 -9.35 -2.89
CA ALA A 58 8.01 -8.37 -2.17
C ALA A 58 7.31 -7.00 -2.10
N ARG A 59 6.73 -6.53 -3.21
CA ARG A 59 5.94 -5.29 -3.24
C ARG A 59 4.67 -5.38 -2.39
N THR A 60 4.04 -6.56 -2.32
CA THR A 60 2.91 -6.78 -1.41
C THR A 60 3.33 -6.59 0.05
N MET A 61 4.49 -7.12 0.45
CA MET A 61 5.03 -6.95 1.81
C MET A 61 5.36 -5.48 2.11
N ASP A 62 5.98 -4.78 1.16
CA ASP A 62 6.29 -3.35 1.26
C ASP A 62 5.03 -2.49 1.46
N ASN A 63 3.95 -2.81 0.75
CA ASN A 63 2.68 -2.09 0.86
C ASN A 63 1.90 -2.41 2.15
N ILE A 64 1.94 -3.65 2.62
CA ILE A 64 1.19 -4.11 3.80
C ILE A 64 1.83 -3.65 5.11
N GLN A 65 3.15 -3.58 5.17
CA GLN A 65 3.87 -3.20 6.39
C GLN A 65 3.43 -1.84 6.94
N PRO A 66 3.32 -0.75 6.15
CA PRO A 66 2.78 0.52 6.66
C PRO A 66 1.32 0.44 7.11
N MET A 67 0.49 -0.42 6.50
CA MET A 67 -0.90 -0.62 6.95
C MET A 67 -0.94 -1.27 8.32
N LEU A 68 -0.10 -2.28 8.57
CA LEU A 68 0.01 -2.93 9.88
C LEU A 68 0.48 -1.96 10.96
N LEU A 69 1.44 -1.06 10.64
CA LEU A 69 1.89 -0.02 11.57
C LEU A 69 0.80 1.00 11.87
N ASN A 70 0.01 1.40 10.87
CA ASN A 70 -1.14 2.28 11.08
C ASN A 70 -2.22 1.59 11.91
N ASP A 71 -2.50 0.31 11.67
CA ASP A 71 -3.44 -0.46 12.48
C ASP A 71 -2.98 -0.56 13.94
N ALA A 72 -1.70 -0.86 14.18
CA ALA A 72 -1.11 -0.94 15.50
C ALA A 72 -1.12 0.39 16.27
N SER A 73 -1.10 1.54 15.55
CA SER A 73 -1.20 2.90 16.10
C SER A 73 -2.63 3.46 16.09
N ASP A 74 -3.64 2.59 15.97
CA ASP A 74 -5.06 2.96 15.92
C ASP A 74 -5.38 4.01 14.82
N GLY A 75 -4.74 3.89 13.66
CA GLY A 75 -4.98 4.75 12.51
C GLY A 75 -4.50 6.19 12.67
N LEU A 76 -3.55 6.46 13.56
CA LEU A 76 -3.10 7.82 13.90
C LEU A 76 -2.72 8.63 12.66
N SER A 77 -1.84 8.09 11.82
CA SER A 77 -1.38 8.80 10.61
C SER A 77 -2.50 9.03 9.60
N TRP A 78 -3.43 8.10 9.46
CA TRP A 78 -4.59 8.27 8.57
C TRP A 78 -5.50 9.42 9.03
N ARG A 79 -5.74 9.53 10.36
CA ARG A 79 -6.53 10.64 10.92
C ARG A 79 -5.82 11.99 10.74
N GLU A 80 -4.55 12.07 11.13
CA GLU A 80 -3.77 13.30 11.07
C GLU A 80 -3.70 13.90 9.67
N HIS A 81 -3.68 13.03 8.64
CA HIS A 81 -3.59 13.45 7.25
C HIS A 81 -4.93 13.40 6.50
N SER A 82 -6.04 13.09 7.20
CA SER A 82 -7.37 12.98 6.59
C SER A 82 -7.38 12.08 5.34
N VAL A 83 -6.74 10.91 5.45
CA VAL A 83 -6.52 10.00 4.31
C VAL A 83 -7.84 9.41 3.86
N LYS A 84 -8.05 9.39 2.53
CA LYS A 84 -9.22 8.83 1.87
C LYS A 84 -8.98 7.38 1.48
N LEU A 85 -10.06 6.58 1.51
CA LEU A 85 -10.00 5.17 1.10
C LEU A 85 -9.55 5.03 -0.36
N SER A 86 -10.03 5.89 -1.27
CA SER A 86 -9.60 5.91 -2.68
C SER A 86 -8.09 6.05 -2.86
N GLN A 87 -7.41 6.84 -2.02
CA GLN A 87 -5.96 7.01 -2.05
C GLN A 87 -5.24 5.71 -1.66
N ILE A 88 -5.74 5.04 -0.61
CA ILE A 88 -5.18 3.76 -0.16
C ILE A 88 -5.39 2.68 -1.23
N LEU A 89 -6.60 2.58 -1.78
CA LEU A 89 -6.91 1.62 -2.83
C LEU A 89 -6.09 1.87 -4.10
N GLY A 90 -5.93 3.14 -4.51
CA GLY A 90 -5.09 3.55 -5.63
C GLY A 90 -3.64 3.12 -5.48
N ARG A 91 -3.03 3.32 -4.29
CA ARG A 91 -1.67 2.87 -3.97
C ARG A 91 -1.55 1.35 -4.02
N ASN A 92 -2.55 0.65 -3.54
CA ASN A 92 -2.52 -0.80 -3.32
C ASN A 92 -3.15 -1.64 -4.43
N LYS A 93 -3.55 -1.03 -5.55
CA LYS A 93 -4.27 -1.71 -6.65
C LYS A 93 -3.58 -2.97 -7.21
N ARG A 94 -2.27 -3.12 -6.99
CA ARG A 94 -1.47 -4.27 -7.45
C ARG A 94 -1.08 -5.22 -6.31
N THR A 95 -1.42 -4.91 -5.07
CA THR A 95 -1.03 -5.70 -3.89
C THR A 95 -1.59 -7.13 -3.94
N ALA A 96 -2.82 -7.31 -4.43
CA ALA A 96 -3.42 -8.63 -4.63
C ALA A 96 -2.66 -9.51 -5.64
N LEU A 97 -1.89 -8.91 -6.58
CA LEU A 97 -1.10 -9.67 -7.56
C LEU A 97 0.05 -10.47 -6.93
N GLY A 98 0.53 -10.07 -5.77
CA GLY A 98 1.53 -10.84 -5.04
C GLY A 98 0.91 -11.82 -4.03
N SER A 99 -0.22 -11.45 -3.43
CA SER A 99 -0.99 -12.34 -2.57
C SER A 99 -2.41 -11.83 -2.34
N GLU A 100 -3.41 -12.49 -2.93
CA GLU A 100 -4.83 -12.22 -2.69
C GLU A 100 -5.18 -12.38 -1.20
N LYS A 101 -4.69 -13.44 -0.55
CA LYS A 101 -4.99 -13.70 0.87
C LYS A 101 -4.54 -12.57 1.80
N ILE A 102 -3.36 -12.01 1.55
CA ILE A 102 -2.82 -10.90 2.35
C ILE A 102 -3.65 -9.64 2.08
N TRP A 103 -3.98 -9.39 0.82
CA TRP A 103 -4.82 -8.25 0.46
C TRP A 103 -6.22 -8.36 1.07
N ASP A 104 -6.87 -9.50 0.97
CA ASP A 104 -8.19 -9.76 1.56
C ASP A 104 -8.18 -9.55 3.08
N TYR A 105 -7.12 -10.00 3.75
CA TYR A 105 -6.95 -9.74 5.18
C TYR A 105 -6.86 -8.25 5.47
N ALA A 106 -6.00 -7.53 4.77
CA ALA A 106 -5.80 -6.09 4.96
C ALA A 106 -7.09 -5.30 4.68
N PHE A 107 -7.78 -5.62 3.59
CA PHE A 107 -9.01 -4.97 3.19
C PHE A 107 -10.13 -5.18 4.23
N ASN A 108 -10.39 -6.43 4.63
CA ASN A 108 -11.53 -6.77 5.47
C ASN A 108 -11.28 -6.54 6.97
N ASN A 109 -10.03 -6.67 7.45
CA ASN A 109 -9.74 -6.59 8.89
C ASN A 109 -9.05 -5.30 9.31
N ILE A 110 -8.35 -4.62 8.39
CA ILE A 110 -7.68 -3.36 8.68
C ILE A 110 -8.48 -2.19 8.10
N LEU A 111 -8.61 -2.10 6.77
CA LEU A 111 -9.22 -0.93 6.16
C LEU A 111 -10.68 -0.76 6.57
N LYS A 112 -11.47 -1.82 6.55
CA LYS A 112 -12.88 -1.79 6.97
C LYS A 112 -13.03 -1.27 8.40
N LYS A 113 -12.26 -1.82 9.34
CA LYS A 113 -12.25 -1.38 10.75
C LYS A 113 -11.96 0.13 10.89
N HIS A 114 -10.98 0.63 10.15
CA HIS A 114 -10.57 2.03 10.22
C HIS A 114 -11.51 2.98 9.48
N VAL A 115 -12.23 2.52 8.48
CA VAL A 115 -13.36 3.27 7.89
C VAL A 115 -14.54 3.34 8.87
N GLU A 116 -14.94 2.21 9.45
CA GLU A 116 -16.04 2.15 10.42
C GLU A 116 -15.78 3.02 11.67
N SER A 117 -14.52 3.11 12.11
CA SER A 117 -14.11 3.98 13.23
C SER A 117 -13.87 5.45 12.85
N GLY A 118 -13.97 5.81 11.56
CA GLY A 118 -13.77 7.18 11.07
C GLY A 118 -12.30 7.61 10.96
N ASN A 119 -11.35 6.68 11.07
CA ASN A 119 -9.91 6.95 10.88
C ASN A 119 -9.53 7.13 9.41
N ILE A 120 -10.32 6.54 8.49
CA ILE A 120 -10.19 6.64 7.03
C ILE A 120 -11.51 7.17 6.49
N ILE A 121 -11.45 8.13 5.56
CA ILE A 121 -12.63 8.69 4.90
C ILE A 121 -13.06 7.76 3.77
N ASP A 122 -14.29 7.20 3.86
CA ASP A 122 -14.89 6.40 2.78
C ASP A 122 -15.50 7.32 1.71
N ASP A 123 -14.66 7.87 0.84
CA ASP A 123 -15.04 8.83 -0.19
C ASP A 123 -15.70 8.19 -1.44
N GLU A 124 -15.68 6.86 -1.54
CA GLU A 124 -16.31 6.10 -2.62
C GLU A 124 -17.50 5.25 -2.15
N GLY A 125 -17.78 5.23 -0.84
CA GLY A 125 -18.90 4.47 -0.26
C GLY A 125 -18.73 2.95 -0.33
N VAL A 126 -17.49 2.47 -0.41
CA VAL A 126 -17.18 1.03 -0.59
C VAL A 126 -17.76 0.18 0.54
N PHE A 127 -17.58 0.61 1.79
CA PHE A 127 -18.10 -0.12 2.95
C PHE A 127 -19.50 0.34 3.37
N SER A 128 -19.92 1.55 3.01
CA SER A 128 -21.26 2.07 3.31
C SER A 128 -22.36 1.36 2.51
N ALA A 129 -22.06 0.88 1.30
CA ALA A 129 -22.99 0.12 0.46
C ALA A 129 -23.33 -1.26 1.04
N GLU A 130 -22.37 -1.93 1.70
CA GLU A 130 -22.59 -3.22 2.35
C GLU A 130 -23.48 -3.12 3.60
N ALA A 131 -23.35 -2.04 4.38
CA ALA A 131 -24.20 -1.78 5.55
C ALA A 131 -25.68 -1.62 5.16
N GLY A 132 -25.96 -0.97 4.02
CA GLY A 132 -27.32 -0.79 3.49
C GLY A 132 -27.94 -2.09 2.95
N ALA A 133 -27.15 -3.02 2.45
CA ALA A 133 -27.63 -4.32 1.96
C ALA A 133 -27.98 -5.26 3.12
N CYS A 134 -27.22 -5.24 4.20
CA CYS A 134 -27.46 -6.05 5.40
C CYS A 134 -28.71 -5.58 6.17
N ALA A 135 -28.97 -4.26 6.23
CA ALA A 135 -30.17 -3.71 6.87
C ALA A 135 -31.46 -4.12 6.15
N LYS A 136 -31.47 -4.13 4.82
CA LYS A 136 -32.64 -4.55 4.01
C LYS A 136 -32.95 -6.05 4.09
N ALA A 137 -31.94 -6.90 4.30
CA ALA A 137 -32.13 -8.33 4.47
C ALA A 137 -32.80 -8.69 5.82
N ASN A 138 -32.58 -7.90 6.86
CA ASN A 138 -33.20 -8.13 8.17
C ASN A 138 -34.66 -7.64 8.25
N GLU A 139 -35.07 -6.67 7.45
CA GLU A 139 -36.47 -6.20 7.41
C GLU A 139 -37.40 -7.16 6.64
N SER A 140 -36.86 -8.01 5.74
CA SER A 140 -37.65 -8.96 4.97
C SER A 140 -37.96 -10.29 5.69
N ASN A 141 -37.32 -10.57 6.83
CA ASN A 141 -37.50 -11.81 7.60
C ASN A 141 -38.40 -11.64 8.86
N GLY A 142 -39.06 -10.52 9.01
CA GLY A 142 -39.90 -10.16 10.17
C GLY A 142 -41.39 -10.04 9.80
N ARG A 143 -41.95 -10.93 8.95
CA ARG A 143 -43.40 -11.07 8.76
C ARG A 143 -43.81 -12.52 8.71
#